data_9c0d49b50cc4bdd51d724989aa0d69a8
#
_entry.id   9c0d49b50cc4bdd51d724989aa0d69a8
#
_cell.length_a   1.000
_cell.length_b   1.000
_cell.length_c   1.000
_cell.angle_alpha   90.00
_cell.angle_beta   90.00
_cell.angle_gamma   90.00
#
_symmetry.space_group_name_H-M   'P 1'
#
loop_
_entity.id
_entity.type
_entity.pdbx_description
1 polymer ?
#
loop_
_entity_poly.entity_id
_entity_poly.type
_entity_poly.pdbx_seq_one_letter_code
_entity_poly.pdbx_strand_id
1 'polypeptide(L)'
;MIAIVCGLVFGIGLVLAVSPWFTPPPAWRPWGPWKRLREDVSRARIPGLTALRLVALSLAIGSVVALIILAVTGAWPVALIVSIGVAFLPYAWVVSRLGAHAKTVRAAWPEVIDAMVSGVRAGTALPQVLCDLAEEGPVPVRFAFDAFSRDYSANGRFELALDTMKETVADPVADRIVEALRIARSVGGADLTRLLQDLASLLREDARVRGELEARQSWTVGAARLGLAAPWIVLLLLSGGGASASVWNSPGGIAVLCSGAGICVIAYLIMKAMGRLSTDPRNLGGAQ
;
A
#
# COMPACT_ATOMS: atom_id res chain seq x y z
N MET A 1 30.57 -3.57 -28.35
CA MET A 1 29.38 -2.68 -28.28
C MET A 1 28.48 -3.01 -27.09
N ILE A 2 28.10 -4.27 -26.84
CA ILE A 2 27.20 -4.66 -25.73
C ILE A 2 27.77 -4.27 -24.36
N ALA A 3 29.07 -4.48 -24.11
CA ALA A 3 29.71 -4.13 -22.85
C ALA A 3 29.67 -2.61 -22.55
N ILE A 4 29.80 -1.77 -23.59
CA ILE A 4 29.75 -0.30 -23.46
C ILE A 4 28.30 0.13 -23.13
N VAL A 5 27.31 -0.45 -23.80
CA VAL A 5 25.89 -0.16 -23.51
C VAL A 5 25.51 -0.62 -22.10
N CYS A 6 25.95 -1.81 -21.68
CA CYS A 6 25.74 -2.31 -20.31
C CYS A 6 26.45 -1.43 -19.28
N GLY A 7 27.67 -0.99 -19.52
CA GLY A 7 28.40 -0.06 -18.64
C GLY A 7 27.70 1.30 -18.55
N LEU A 8 27.15 1.80 -19.65
CA LEU A 8 26.43 3.08 -19.70
C LEU A 8 25.08 2.99 -18.97
N VAL A 9 24.32 1.91 -19.16
CA VAL A 9 23.06 1.66 -18.44
C VAL A 9 23.31 1.48 -16.95
N PHE A 10 24.36 0.76 -16.57
CA PHE A 10 24.77 0.61 -15.17
C PHE A 10 25.21 1.95 -14.56
N GLY A 11 26.03 2.71 -15.28
CA GLY A 11 26.47 4.04 -14.85
C GLY A 11 25.30 5.00 -14.66
N ILE A 12 24.36 5.05 -15.62
CA ILE A 12 23.14 5.87 -15.51
C ILE A 12 22.26 5.37 -14.36
N GLY A 13 22.07 4.06 -14.19
CA GLY A 13 21.32 3.48 -13.08
C GLY A 13 21.93 3.83 -11.72
N LEU A 14 23.25 3.77 -11.60
CA LEU A 14 23.99 4.13 -10.38
C LEU A 14 23.91 5.62 -10.09
N VAL A 15 24.06 6.48 -11.09
CA VAL A 15 23.92 7.94 -10.96
C VAL A 15 22.50 8.31 -10.55
N LEU A 16 21.48 7.68 -11.15
CA LEU A 16 20.08 7.89 -10.77
C LEU A 16 19.76 7.36 -9.37
N ALA A 17 20.39 6.30 -8.91
CA ALA A 17 20.23 5.76 -7.57
C ALA A 17 20.84 6.66 -6.49
N VAL A 18 21.98 7.31 -6.81
CA VAL A 18 22.72 8.17 -5.87
C VAL A 18 22.27 9.64 -5.94
N SER A 19 21.85 10.11 -7.12
CA SER A 19 21.40 11.49 -7.34
C SER A 19 20.35 12.01 -6.36
N PRO A 20 19.31 11.23 -5.94
CA PRO A 20 18.31 11.72 -4.99
C PRO A 20 18.84 12.00 -3.57
N TRP A 21 20.05 11.55 -3.28
CA TRP A 21 20.69 11.82 -1.97
C TRP A 21 21.36 13.20 -1.94
N PHE A 22 21.71 13.74 -3.11
CA PHE A 22 22.48 14.99 -3.23
C PHE A 22 21.71 16.17 -3.83
N THR A 23 20.54 15.90 -4.52
CA THR A 23 19.77 16.95 -5.17
C THR A 23 18.36 17.06 -4.60
N PRO A 24 17.87 18.28 -4.25
CA PRO A 24 16.46 18.48 -3.93
C PRO A 24 15.59 18.15 -5.15
N PRO A 25 14.39 17.57 -4.94
CA PRO A 25 13.54 17.14 -6.06
C PRO A 25 13.11 18.36 -6.89
N PRO A 26 13.23 18.30 -8.23
CA PRO A 26 12.78 19.38 -9.10
C PRO A 26 11.27 19.54 -8.99
N ALA A 27 10.81 20.80 -9.00
CA ALA A 27 9.39 21.18 -8.95
C ALA A 27 8.70 20.89 -10.30
N TRP A 28 8.55 19.62 -10.65
CA TRP A 28 7.83 19.21 -11.87
C TRP A 28 6.34 19.04 -11.55
N ARG A 29 5.48 19.55 -12.45
CA ARG A 29 4.03 19.30 -12.42
C ARG A 29 3.80 17.78 -12.60
N PRO A 30 3.20 17.09 -11.61
CA PRO A 30 3.13 15.63 -11.65
C PRO A 30 2.07 15.13 -12.63
N TRP A 31 2.47 14.24 -13.53
CA TRP A 31 1.57 13.41 -14.35
C TRP A 31 0.74 12.50 -13.45
N GLY A 32 -0.48 12.12 -13.87
CA GLY A 32 -1.43 11.35 -13.04
C GLY A 32 -0.85 10.11 -12.32
N PRO A 33 -0.04 9.23 -12.97
CA PRO A 33 0.55 8.08 -12.30
C PRO A 33 1.61 8.47 -11.27
N TRP A 34 2.38 9.55 -11.53
CA TRP A 34 3.39 10.09 -10.60
C TRP A 34 2.77 10.70 -9.34
N LYS A 35 1.59 11.30 -9.49
CA LYS A 35 0.82 11.85 -8.37
C LYS A 35 0.36 10.74 -7.42
N ARG A 36 -0.16 9.63 -7.97
CA ARG A 36 -0.54 8.44 -7.18
C ARG A 36 0.65 7.82 -6.45
N LEU A 37 1.79 7.63 -7.14
CA LEU A 37 3.01 7.12 -6.54
C LEU A 37 3.49 7.99 -5.37
N ARG A 38 3.44 9.32 -5.53
CA ARG A 38 3.85 10.28 -4.49
C ARG A 38 2.90 10.24 -3.30
N GLU A 39 1.60 10.14 -3.55
CA GLU A 39 0.57 9.99 -2.52
C GLU A 39 0.71 8.67 -1.78
N ASP A 40 0.93 7.56 -2.49
CA ASP A 40 1.12 6.25 -1.88
C ASP A 40 2.39 6.23 -0.99
N VAL A 41 3.50 6.79 -1.46
CA VAL A 41 4.74 6.87 -0.68
C VAL A 41 4.57 7.79 0.54
N SER A 42 3.86 8.93 0.41
CA SER A 42 3.61 9.83 1.55
C SER A 42 2.71 9.19 2.61
N ARG A 43 1.70 8.41 2.19
CA ARG A 43 0.81 7.66 3.08
C ARG A 43 1.50 6.49 3.77
N ALA A 44 2.54 5.92 3.16
CA ALA A 44 3.30 4.82 3.76
C ALA A 44 4.07 5.24 5.03
N ARG A 45 4.23 6.54 5.28
CA ARG A 45 4.93 7.13 6.44
C ARG A 45 6.30 6.48 6.73
N ILE A 46 6.99 5.97 5.70
CA ILE A 46 8.31 5.36 5.85
C ILE A 46 9.34 6.50 5.92
N PRO A 47 10.05 6.67 7.05
CA PRO A 47 11.03 7.75 7.18
C PRO A 47 12.12 7.61 6.11
N GLY A 48 12.34 8.69 5.36
CA GLY A 48 13.39 8.75 4.34
C GLY A 48 13.04 8.18 2.96
N LEU A 49 11.85 7.59 2.74
CA LEU A 49 11.46 7.08 1.42
C LEU A 49 10.72 8.16 0.63
N THR A 50 11.35 8.65 -0.44
CA THR A 50 10.73 9.58 -1.40
C THR A 50 10.36 8.82 -2.67
N ALA A 51 9.33 9.25 -3.40
CA ALA A 51 8.94 8.62 -4.67
C ALA A 51 10.12 8.51 -5.65
N LEU A 52 10.99 9.52 -5.69
CA LEU A 52 12.19 9.52 -6.51
C LEU A 52 13.20 8.44 -6.07
N ARG A 53 13.41 8.27 -4.75
CA ARG A 53 14.28 7.22 -4.21
C ARG A 53 13.74 5.82 -4.51
N LEU A 54 12.43 5.65 -4.47
CA LEU A 54 11.79 4.38 -4.81
C LEU A 54 11.99 4.04 -6.28
N VAL A 55 11.79 4.99 -7.19
CA VAL A 55 12.05 4.78 -8.63
C VAL A 55 13.53 4.51 -8.88
N ALA A 56 14.43 5.27 -8.26
CA ALA A 56 15.88 5.04 -8.38
C ALA A 56 16.29 3.65 -7.89
N LEU A 57 15.73 3.20 -6.74
CA LEU A 57 15.97 1.85 -6.22
C LEU A 57 15.43 0.77 -7.18
N SER A 58 14.24 0.97 -7.73
CA SER A 58 13.64 0.06 -8.72
C SER A 58 14.50 -0.07 -9.97
N LEU A 59 15.01 1.05 -10.49
CA LEU A 59 15.90 1.07 -11.64
C LEU A 59 17.25 0.43 -11.33
N ALA A 60 17.82 0.70 -10.14
CA ALA A 60 19.08 0.09 -9.72
C ALA A 60 18.97 -1.43 -9.61
N ILE A 61 17.92 -1.94 -8.92
CA ILE A 61 17.67 -3.37 -8.80
C ILE A 61 17.45 -4.00 -10.19
N GLY A 62 16.60 -3.38 -11.03
CA GLY A 62 16.34 -3.84 -12.38
C GLY A 62 17.61 -3.91 -13.23
N SER A 63 18.48 -2.89 -13.18
CA SER A 63 19.73 -2.85 -13.91
C SER A 63 20.72 -3.94 -13.45
N VAL A 64 20.84 -4.15 -12.14
CA VAL A 64 21.71 -5.21 -11.58
C VAL A 64 21.22 -6.59 -12.04
N VAL A 65 19.91 -6.85 -11.95
CA VAL A 65 19.33 -8.12 -12.39
C VAL A 65 19.50 -8.31 -13.91
N ALA A 66 19.29 -7.25 -14.70
CA ALA A 66 19.52 -7.31 -16.15
C ALA A 66 20.95 -7.71 -16.49
N LEU A 67 21.95 -7.13 -15.80
CA LEU A 67 23.35 -7.46 -16.00
C LEU A 67 23.68 -8.91 -15.61
N ILE A 68 23.17 -9.38 -14.48
CA ILE A 68 23.37 -10.76 -14.04
C ILE A 68 22.78 -11.74 -15.05
N ILE A 69 21.54 -11.51 -15.48
CA ILE A 69 20.88 -12.39 -16.45
C ILE A 69 21.60 -12.35 -17.79
N LEU A 70 22.00 -11.18 -18.26
CA LEU A 70 22.73 -11.02 -19.49
C LEU A 70 24.08 -11.74 -19.43
N ALA A 71 24.80 -11.66 -18.32
CA ALA A 71 26.08 -12.35 -18.11
C ALA A 71 25.92 -13.87 -18.08
N VAL A 72 24.84 -14.39 -17.53
CA VAL A 72 24.59 -15.84 -17.38
C VAL A 72 24.02 -16.44 -18.68
N THR A 73 23.03 -15.75 -19.29
CA THR A 73 22.28 -16.31 -20.42
C THR A 73 22.75 -15.82 -21.79
N GLY A 74 23.44 -14.67 -21.91
CA GLY A 74 23.76 -14.00 -23.14
C GLY A 74 22.57 -13.51 -23.98
N ALA A 75 21.35 -13.67 -23.47
CA ALA A 75 20.08 -13.33 -24.13
C ALA A 75 19.55 -11.98 -23.63
N TRP A 76 19.78 -10.91 -24.39
CA TRP A 76 19.31 -9.57 -23.99
C TRP A 76 17.79 -9.42 -23.86
N PRO A 77 16.91 -10.13 -24.65
CA PRO A 77 15.46 -9.97 -24.51
C PRO A 77 14.96 -10.58 -23.20
N VAL A 78 15.55 -11.71 -22.77
CA VAL A 78 15.24 -12.35 -21.49
C VAL A 78 15.64 -11.44 -20.34
N ALA A 79 16.86 -10.88 -20.39
CA ALA A 79 17.36 -9.95 -19.39
C ALA A 79 16.45 -8.72 -19.25
N LEU A 80 15.98 -8.15 -20.34
CA LEU A 80 15.11 -6.98 -20.36
C LEU A 80 13.74 -7.26 -19.74
N ILE A 81 13.08 -8.34 -20.14
CA ILE A 81 11.72 -8.64 -19.66
C ILE A 81 11.75 -8.98 -18.17
N VAL A 82 12.69 -9.82 -17.73
CA VAL A 82 12.78 -10.19 -16.31
C VAL A 82 13.17 -8.99 -15.45
N SER A 83 14.07 -8.13 -15.93
CA SER A 83 14.46 -6.92 -15.19
C SER A 83 13.32 -5.93 -15.00
N ILE A 84 12.44 -5.77 -16.00
CA ILE A 84 11.22 -4.97 -15.88
C ILE A 84 10.32 -5.56 -14.78
N GLY A 85 10.10 -6.89 -14.79
CA GLY A 85 9.30 -7.57 -13.76
C GLY A 85 9.86 -7.34 -12.35
N VAL A 86 11.16 -7.48 -12.17
CA VAL A 86 11.84 -7.28 -10.87
C VAL A 86 11.82 -5.82 -10.44
N ALA A 87 11.95 -4.87 -11.38
CA ALA A 87 11.87 -3.45 -11.07
C ALA A 87 10.49 -3.01 -10.48
N PHE A 88 9.43 -3.79 -10.69
CA PHE A 88 8.13 -3.57 -10.06
C PHE A 88 8.05 -4.05 -8.61
N LEU A 89 8.95 -4.91 -8.14
CA LEU A 89 8.92 -5.47 -6.78
C LEU A 89 8.97 -4.41 -5.66
N PRO A 90 9.84 -3.38 -5.69
CA PRO A 90 9.86 -2.36 -4.66
C PRO A 90 8.54 -1.59 -4.54
N TYR A 91 7.90 -1.29 -5.68
CA TYR A 91 6.58 -0.65 -5.68
C TYR A 91 5.51 -1.57 -5.09
N ALA A 92 5.48 -2.85 -5.49
CA ALA A 92 4.54 -3.83 -4.94
C ALA A 92 4.72 -4.00 -3.42
N TRP A 93 5.96 -3.92 -2.93
CA TRP A 93 6.26 -3.98 -1.50
C TRP A 93 5.70 -2.76 -0.74
N VAL A 94 5.86 -1.55 -1.26
CA VAL A 94 5.29 -0.32 -0.66
C VAL A 94 3.77 -0.42 -0.60
N VAL A 95 3.11 -0.81 -1.71
CA VAL A 95 1.64 -0.97 -1.74
C VAL A 95 1.16 -2.04 -0.76
N SER A 96 1.90 -3.14 -0.60
CA SER A 96 1.56 -4.18 0.39
C SER A 96 1.69 -3.67 1.83
N ARG A 97 2.69 -2.83 2.11
CA ARG A 97 2.88 -2.19 3.42
C ARG A 97 1.74 -1.23 3.75
N LEU A 98 1.29 -0.44 2.78
CA LEU A 98 0.10 0.44 2.95
C LEU A 98 -1.14 -0.38 3.30
N GLY A 99 -1.38 -1.47 2.58
CA GLY A 99 -2.49 -2.37 2.87
C GLY A 99 -2.40 -2.99 4.26
N ALA A 100 -1.22 -3.41 4.68
CA ALA A 100 -1.00 -3.97 6.02
C ALA A 100 -1.25 -2.93 7.12
N HIS A 101 -0.76 -1.70 6.95
CA HIS A 101 -1.00 -0.61 7.91
C HIS A 101 -2.49 -0.27 8.03
N ALA A 102 -3.19 -0.12 6.91
CA ALA A 102 -4.63 0.14 6.92
C ALA A 102 -5.42 -0.99 7.62
N LYS A 103 -5.01 -2.25 7.45
CA LYS A 103 -5.60 -3.39 8.18
C LYS A 103 -5.37 -3.30 9.68
N THR A 104 -4.17 -2.97 10.11
CA THR A 104 -3.82 -2.82 11.54
C THR A 104 -4.64 -1.69 12.18
N VAL A 105 -4.79 -0.56 11.49
CA VAL A 105 -5.63 0.55 11.93
C VAL A 105 -7.09 0.10 12.08
N ARG A 106 -7.64 -0.59 11.06
CA ARG A 106 -9.04 -1.07 11.11
C ARG A 106 -9.27 -2.11 12.20
N ALA A 107 -8.32 -2.99 12.44
CA ALA A 107 -8.40 -4.01 13.48
C ALA A 107 -8.39 -3.43 14.90
N ALA A 108 -7.87 -2.22 15.09
CA ALA A 108 -7.83 -1.56 16.39
C ALA A 108 -9.14 -0.84 16.78
N TRP A 109 -10.02 -0.54 15.82
CA TRP A 109 -11.25 0.22 16.09
C TRP A 109 -12.23 -0.42 17.10
N PRO A 110 -12.49 -1.74 17.08
CA PRO A 110 -13.36 -2.36 18.08
C PRO A 110 -12.85 -2.15 19.52
N GLU A 111 -11.53 -2.28 19.74
CA GLU A 111 -10.91 -2.05 21.04
C GLU A 111 -11.06 -0.58 21.49
N VAL A 112 -10.89 0.37 20.58
CA VAL A 112 -11.12 1.78 20.82
C VAL A 112 -12.55 2.05 21.29
N ILE A 113 -13.53 1.46 20.60
CA ILE A 113 -14.94 1.66 20.96
C ILE A 113 -15.25 1.02 22.30
N ASP A 114 -14.68 -0.13 22.63
CA ASP A 114 -14.81 -0.74 23.95
C ASP A 114 -14.23 0.15 25.07
N ALA A 115 -13.09 0.78 24.81
CA ALA A 115 -12.52 1.76 25.74
C ALA A 115 -13.42 2.99 25.89
N MET A 116 -14.01 3.50 24.80
CA MET A 116 -14.98 4.59 24.86
C MET A 116 -16.22 4.21 25.69
N VAL A 117 -16.77 3.00 25.47
CA VAL A 117 -17.90 2.49 26.24
C VAL A 117 -17.55 2.42 27.73
N SER A 118 -16.36 1.94 28.05
CA SER A 118 -15.90 1.83 29.44
C SER A 118 -15.75 3.20 30.10
N GLY A 119 -15.14 4.17 29.44
CA GLY A 119 -14.99 5.53 29.94
C GLY A 119 -16.32 6.25 30.15
N VAL A 120 -17.24 6.14 29.18
CA VAL A 120 -18.59 6.74 29.30
C VAL A 120 -19.41 6.10 30.44
N ARG A 121 -19.29 4.78 30.62
CA ARG A 121 -19.94 4.08 31.76
C ARG A 121 -19.38 4.47 33.12
N ALA A 122 -18.07 4.81 33.15
CA ALA A 122 -17.46 5.35 34.36
C ALA A 122 -17.87 6.81 34.67
N GLY A 123 -18.68 7.43 33.79
CA GLY A 123 -19.14 8.79 33.94
C GLY A 123 -18.22 9.85 33.32
N THR A 124 -17.16 9.44 32.62
CA THR A 124 -16.26 10.37 31.91
C THR A 124 -16.96 10.95 30.69
N ALA A 125 -16.85 12.26 30.48
CA ALA A 125 -17.42 12.92 29.30
C ALA A 125 -16.74 12.42 28.03
N LEU A 126 -17.51 12.20 26.97
CA LEU A 126 -17.00 11.68 25.68
C LEU A 126 -15.77 12.43 25.13
N PRO A 127 -15.70 13.78 25.15
CA PRO A 127 -14.49 14.47 24.71
C PRO A 127 -13.25 14.11 25.53
N GLN A 128 -13.41 13.92 26.85
CA GLN A 128 -12.30 13.53 27.72
C GLN A 128 -11.84 12.12 27.42
N VAL A 129 -12.77 11.17 27.22
CA VAL A 129 -12.42 9.79 26.82
C VAL A 129 -11.61 9.77 25.53
N LEU A 130 -11.97 10.62 24.56
CA LEU A 130 -11.22 10.73 23.30
C LEU A 130 -9.80 11.33 23.51
N CYS A 131 -9.65 12.24 24.47
CA CYS A 131 -8.33 12.76 24.86
C CYS A 131 -7.49 11.69 25.55
N ASP A 132 -8.07 10.91 26.46
CA ASP A 132 -7.37 9.85 27.19
C ASP A 132 -6.87 8.74 26.21
N LEU A 133 -7.61 8.48 25.14
CA LEU A 133 -7.20 7.56 24.07
C LEU A 133 -5.96 8.02 23.30
N ALA A 134 -5.56 9.28 23.39
CA ALA A 134 -4.29 9.76 22.84
C ALA A 134 -3.09 9.17 23.58
N GLU A 135 -3.22 8.88 24.87
CA GLU A 135 -2.14 8.33 25.71
C GLU A 135 -2.30 6.81 25.91
N GLU A 136 -3.50 6.36 26.24
CA GLU A 136 -3.80 4.98 26.63
C GLU A 136 -4.36 4.12 25.50
N GLY A 137 -4.75 4.71 24.39
CA GLY A 137 -5.36 4.01 23.24
C GLY A 137 -4.42 3.06 22.50
N PRO A 138 -4.97 2.19 21.65
CA PRO A 138 -4.19 1.27 20.83
C PRO A 138 -3.21 2.00 19.93
N VAL A 139 -1.95 1.55 19.91
CA VAL A 139 -0.84 2.18 19.17
C VAL A 139 -1.17 2.52 17.71
N PRO A 140 -1.86 1.65 16.92
CA PRO A 140 -2.13 1.91 15.51
C PRO A 140 -3.00 3.13 15.23
N VAL A 141 -3.84 3.55 16.18
CA VAL A 141 -4.81 4.65 16.02
C VAL A 141 -4.54 5.83 16.96
N ARG A 142 -3.58 5.71 17.87
CA ARG A 142 -3.22 6.75 18.85
C ARG A 142 -2.96 8.11 18.20
N PHE A 143 -2.31 8.13 17.05
CA PHE A 143 -2.01 9.36 16.31
C PHE A 143 -3.27 10.15 15.89
N ALA A 144 -4.41 9.47 15.74
CA ALA A 144 -5.67 10.09 15.39
C ALA A 144 -6.27 10.83 16.60
N PHE A 145 -6.22 10.18 17.76
CA PHE A 145 -6.67 10.76 19.03
C PHE A 145 -5.77 11.87 19.53
N ASP A 146 -4.47 11.77 19.27
CA ASP A 146 -3.49 12.83 19.52
C ASP A 146 -3.78 14.08 18.67
N ALA A 147 -4.19 13.92 17.40
CA ALA A 147 -4.64 15.02 16.57
C ALA A 147 -5.94 15.65 17.11
N PHE A 148 -6.91 14.82 17.53
CA PHE A 148 -8.13 15.27 18.18
C PHE A 148 -7.85 16.03 19.47
N SER A 149 -7.05 15.46 20.37
CA SER A 149 -6.74 16.04 21.68
C SER A 149 -6.06 17.40 21.56
N ARG A 150 -5.11 17.53 20.65
CA ARG A 150 -4.43 18.83 20.39
C ARG A 150 -5.39 19.90 19.89
N ASP A 151 -6.26 19.57 18.93
CA ASP A 151 -7.21 20.54 18.37
C ASP A 151 -8.31 20.89 19.39
N TYR A 152 -8.83 19.89 20.10
CA TYR A 152 -9.84 20.09 21.13
C TYR A 152 -9.32 20.93 22.31
N SER A 153 -8.09 20.67 22.77
CA SER A 153 -7.45 21.48 23.84
C SER A 153 -7.19 22.92 23.42
N ALA A 154 -6.92 23.16 22.13
CA ALA A 154 -6.68 24.50 21.62
C ALA A 154 -7.97 25.31 21.41
N ASN A 155 -9.05 24.69 20.92
CA ASN A 155 -10.22 25.38 20.43
C ASN A 155 -11.50 25.10 21.21
N GLY A 156 -11.54 24.04 22.03
CA GLY A 156 -12.74 23.57 22.76
C GLY A 156 -13.90 23.12 21.85
N ARG A 157 -13.67 23.02 20.54
CA ARG A 157 -14.71 22.74 19.54
C ARG A 157 -14.66 21.27 19.14
N PHE A 158 -15.53 20.48 19.71
CA PHE A 158 -15.59 19.02 19.51
C PHE A 158 -15.73 18.63 18.04
N GLU A 159 -16.63 19.30 17.29
CA GLU A 159 -16.91 18.97 15.90
C GLU A 159 -15.68 19.19 14.99
N LEU A 160 -14.96 20.29 15.18
CA LEU A 160 -13.73 20.57 14.42
C LEU A 160 -12.63 19.57 14.76
N ALA A 161 -12.46 19.24 16.05
CA ALA A 161 -11.48 18.26 16.45
C ALA A 161 -11.78 16.86 15.86
N LEU A 162 -13.07 16.48 15.74
CA LEU A 162 -13.47 15.28 15.02
C LEU A 162 -13.15 15.33 13.52
N ASP A 163 -13.32 16.49 12.89
CA ASP A 163 -12.94 16.67 11.48
C ASP A 163 -11.43 16.51 11.30
N THR A 164 -10.63 17.10 12.17
CA THR A 164 -9.17 16.96 12.18
C THR A 164 -8.75 15.49 12.35
N MET A 165 -9.40 14.75 13.24
CA MET A 165 -9.19 13.31 13.42
C MET A 165 -9.55 12.53 12.15
N LYS A 166 -10.72 12.79 11.56
CA LYS A 166 -11.21 12.17 10.32
C LYS A 166 -10.24 12.34 9.15
N GLU A 167 -9.72 13.55 8.96
CA GLU A 167 -8.74 13.86 7.91
C GLU A 167 -7.40 13.18 8.17
N THR A 168 -6.98 13.10 9.43
CA THR A 168 -5.70 12.50 9.82
C THR A 168 -5.66 10.99 9.58
N VAL A 169 -6.77 10.28 9.83
CA VAL A 169 -6.87 8.83 9.61
C VAL A 169 -7.10 8.52 8.13
N ALA A 170 -7.94 9.29 7.46
CA ALA A 170 -8.30 9.15 6.06
C ALA A 170 -8.78 7.72 5.67
N ASP A 171 -9.54 7.06 6.56
CA ASP A 171 -10.08 5.70 6.38
C ASP A 171 -11.62 5.70 6.44
N PRO A 172 -12.32 4.95 5.56
CA PRO A 172 -13.79 4.91 5.53
C PRO A 172 -14.43 4.42 6.84
N VAL A 173 -13.73 3.58 7.62
CA VAL A 173 -14.22 3.10 8.92
C VAL A 173 -14.17 4.23 9.93
N ALA A 174 -13.07 4.99 9.97
CA ALA A 174 -12.95 6.18 10.81
C ALA A 174 -14.02 7.21 10.48
N ASP A 175 -14.32 7.44 9.20
CA ASP A 175 -15.39 8.36 8.78
C ASP A 175 -16.74 7.97 9.38
N ARG A 176 -17.10 6.68 9.37
CA ARG A 176 -18.34 6.17 9.97
C ARG A 176 -18.36 6.34 11.49
N ILE A 177 -17.22 6.07 12.14
CA ILE A 177 -17.10 6.22 13.60
C ILE A 177 -17.27 7.69 14.01
N VAL A 178 -16.63 8.61 13.29
CA VAL A 178 -16.75 10.05 13.52
C VAL A 178 -18.21 10.51 13.40
N GLU A 179 -18.92 10.10 12.34
CA GLU A 179 -20.32 10.45 12.19
C GLU A 179 -21.20 9.82 13.29
N ALA A 180 -20.91 8.59 13.70
CA ALA A 180 -21.58 7.97 14.83
C ALA A 180 -21.34 8.74 16.14
N LEU A 181 -20.11 9.22 16.38
CA LEU A 181 -19.79 10.04 17.57
C LEU A 181 -20.51 11.40 17.57
N ARG A 182 -20.70 12.02 16.41
CA ARG A 182 -21.50 13.26 16.26
C ARG A 182 -22.95 13.02 16.68
N ILE A 183 -23.56 11.95 16.14
CA ILE A 183 -24.93 11.56 16.49
C ILE A 183 -25.01 11.21 17.98
N ALA A 184 -24.08 10.43 18.47
CA ALA A 184 -24.00 9.98 19.83
C ALA A 184 -23.96 11.15 20.84
N ARG A 185 -23.22 12.21 20.55
CA ARG A 185 -23.17 13.41 21.38
C ARG A 185 -24.53 14.12 21.48
N SER A 186 -25.32 14.11 20.40
CA SER A 186 -26.63 14.78 20.36
C SER A 186 -27.71 14.02 21.14
N VAL A 187 -27.56 12.69 21.31
CA VAL A 187 -28.56 11.80 21.92
C VAL A 187 -28.39 11.70 23.45
N GLY A 188 -27.14 11.74 23.96
CA GLY A 188 -26.85 11.74 25.41
C GLY A 188 -26.65 10.34 26.04
N GLY A 189 -26.13 10.33 27.25
CA GLY A 189 -25.59 9.28 28.09
C GLY A 189 -25.93 7.79 27.86
N ALA A 190 -27.14 7.34 28.19
CA ALA A 190 -27.48 5.90 28.12
C ALA A 190 -27.58 5.35 26.70
N ASP A 191 -28.14 6.13 25.78
CA ASP A 191 -28.32 5.75 24.40
C ASP A 191 -26.97 5.80 23.64
N LEU A 192 -26.05 6.70 24.05
CA LEU A 192 -24.67 6.73 23.56
C LEU A 192 -23.95 5.39 23.78
N THR A 193 -24.04 4.85 24.99
CA THR A 193 -23.38 3.57 25.32
C THR A 193 -23.92 2.43 24.46
N ARG A 194 -25.21 2.39 24.22
CA ARG A 194 -25.85 1.37 23.40
C ARG A 194 -25.42 1.51 21.93
N LEU A 195 -25.46 2.71 21.40
CA LEU A 195 -25.02 3.00 20.03
C LEU A 195 -23.56 2.59 19.80
N LEU A 196 -22.66 2.90 20.75
CA LEU A 196 -21.26 2.51 20.65
C LEU A 196 -21.08 0.98 20.71
N GLN A 197 -21.86 0.28 21.55
CA GLN A 197 -21.82 -1.19 21.61
C GLN A 197 -22.31 -1.84 20.31
N ASP A 198 -23.41 -1.34 19.74
CA ASP A 198 -23.92 -1.83 18.46
C ASP A 198 -22.90 -1.58 17.33
N LEU A 199 -22.23 -0.43 17.34
CA LEU A 199 -21.16 -0.12 16.42
C LEU A 199 -19.94 -1.06 16.58
N ALA A 200 -19.54 -1.35 17.82
CA ALA A 200 -18.44 -2.28 18.10
C ALA A 200 -18.76 -3.69 17.59
N SER A 201 -19.99 -4.16 17.80
CA SER A 201 -20.43 -5.47 17.33
C SER A 201 -20.43 -5.56 15.80
N LEU A 202 -20.92 -4.54 15.13
CA LEU A 202 -20.94 -4.43 13.66
C LEU A 202 -19.52 -4.43 13.09
N LEU A 203 -18.58 -3.69 13.69
CA LEU A 203 -17.19 -3.63 13.23
C LEU A 203 -16.46 -4.97 13.44
N ARG A 204 -16.75 -5.69 14.53
CA ARG A 204 -16.19 -7.03 14.75
C ARG A 204 -16.70 -8.02 13.73
N GLU A 205 -17.99 -7.99 13.41
CA GLU A 205 -18.57 -8.88 12.39
C GLU A 205 -18.02 -8.55 10.99
N ASP A 206 -17.92 -7.27 10.61
CA ASP A 206 -17.30 -6.84 9.35
C ASP A 206 -15.83 -7.30 9.27
N ALA A 207 -15.06 -7.15 10.36
CA ALA A 207 -13.67 -7.60 10.42
C ALA A 207 -13.56 -9.12 10.29
N ARG A 208 -14.46 -9.89 10.92
CA ARG A 208 -14.51 -11.34 10.83
C ARG A 208 -14.81 -11.82 9.41
N VAL A 209 -15.88 -11.29 8.80
CA VAL A 209 -16.28 -11.65 7.43
C VAL A 209 -15.16 -11.33 6.44
N ARG A 210 -14.55 -10.16 6.55
CA ARG A 210 -13.38 -9.79 5.72
C ARG A 210 -12.20 -10.72 5.93
N GLY A 211 -11.90 -11.09 7.18
CA GLY A 211 -10.85 -12.03 7.52
C GLY A 211 -11.06 -13.41 6.90
N GLU A 212 -12.29 -13.94 6.94
CA GLU A 212 -12.65 -15.22 6.31
C GLU A 212 -12.51 -15.16 4.78
N LEU A 213 -12.96 -14.08 4.16
CA LEU A 213 -12.84 -13.87 2.71
C LEU A 213 -11.35 -13.77 2.29
N GLU A 214 -10.56 -13.01 3.04
CA GLU A 214 -9.12 -12.87 2.79
C GLU A 214 -8.37 -14.20 2.97
N ALA A 215 -8.71 -14.98 4.00
CA ALA A 215 -8.11 -16.29 4.24
C ALA A 215 -8.36 -17.24 3.07
N ARG A 216 -9.60 -17.29 2.56
CA ARG A 216 -9.96 -18.10 1.39
C ARG A 216 -9.25 -17.62 0.11
N GLN A 217 -9.12 -16.31 -0.08
CA GLN A 217 -8.46 -15.73 -1.25
C GLN A 217 -6.93 -15.84 -1.21
N SER A 218 -6.33 -15.84 -0.02
CA SER A 218 -4.86 -15.80 0.12
C SER A 218 -4.17 -16.98 -0.55
N TRP A 219 -4.74 -18.18 -0.44
CA TRP A 219 -4.25 -19.39 -1.10
C TRP A 219 -4.31 -19.27 -2.63
N THR A 220 -5.45 -18.83 -3.17
CA THR A 220 -5.66 -18.69 -4.62
C THR A 220 -4.71 -17.64 -5.22
N VAL A 221 -4.55 -16.50 -4.54
CA VAL A 221 -3.62 -15.43 -4.96
C VAL A 221 -2.16 -15.90 -4.87
N GLY A 222 -1.83 -16.68 -3.84
CA GLY A 222 -0.50 -17.28 -3.68
C GLY A 222 -0.17 -18.25 -4.81
N ALA A 223 -1.08 -19.19 -5.10
CA ALA A 223 -0.94 -20.14 -6.19
C ALA A 223 -0.83 -19.44 -7.56
N ALA A 224 -1.63 -18.42 -7.80
CA ALA A 224 -1.58 -17.64 -9.05
C ALA A 224 -0.25 -16.87 -9.22
N ARG A 225 0.33 -16.35 -8.14
CA ARG A 225 1.66 -15.71 -8.17
C ARG A 225 2.75 -16.71 -8.54
N LEU A 226 2.70 -17.91 -7.98
CA LEU A 226 3.63 -19.00 -8.34
C LEU A 226 3.46 -19.43 -9.78
N GLY A 227 2.20 -19.59 -10.27
CA GLY A 227 1.92 -19.89 -11.66
C GLY A 227 2.43 -18.83 -12.63
N LEU A 228 2.40 -17.56 -12.23
CA LEU A 228 2.93 -16.45 -13.03
C LEU A 228 4.47 -16.45 -13.05
N ALA A 229 5.12 -16.84 -11.97
CA ALA A 229 6.57 -16.88 -11.84
C ALA A 229 7.21 -18.12 -12.52
N ALA A 230 6.49 -19.26 -12.50
CA ALA A 230 7.00 -20.54 -12.95
C ALA A 230 7.57 -20.53 -14.39
N PRO A 231 6.90 -19.97 -15.42
CA PRO A 231 7.44 -19.93 -16.78
C PRO A 231 8.78 -19.17 -16.86
N TRP A 232 8.94 -18.12 -16.06
CA TRP A 232 10.16 -17.29 -16.04
C TRP A 232 11.31 -18.03 -15.36
N ILE A 233 11.03 -18.78 -14.29
CA ILE A 233 12.02 -19.61 -13.60
C ILE A 233 12.50 -20.72 -14.56
N VAL A 234 11.58 -21.41 -15.22
CA VAL A 234 11.91 -22.45 -16.20
C VAL A 234 12.72 -21.88 -17.36
N LEU A 235 12.33 -20.72 -17.86
CA LEU A 235 13.05 -20.03 -18.93
C LEU A 235 14.50 -19.68 -18.52
N LEU A 236 14.70 -19.18 -17.31
CA LEU A 236 16.04 -18.87 -16.77
C LEU A 236 16.89 -20.14 -16.64
N LEU A 237 16.31 -21.24 -16.14
CA LEU A 237 17.01 -22.53 -16.02
C LEU A 237 17.43 -23.10 -17.39
N LEU A 238 16.52 -23.04 -18.36
CA LEU A 238 16.81 -23.50 -19.73
C LEU A 238 17.77 -22.59 -20.50
N SER A 239 17.84 -21.30 -20.14
CA SER A 239 18.71 -20.32 -20.81
C SER A 239 20.15 -20.33 -20.27
N GLY A 240 20.45 -21.06 -19.18
CA GLY A 240 21.79 -21.12 -18.57
C GLY A 240 22.89 -21.82 -19.41
N GLY A 241 22.56 -22.40 -20.57
CA GLY A 241 23.52 -22.98 -21.51
C GLY A 241 23.73 -22.02 -22.69
N GLY A 242 24.93 -21.55 -22.90
CA GLY A 242 25.28 -20.54 -23.93
C GLY A 242 24.77 -20.81 -25.36
N ALA A 243 24.39 -22.05 -25.72
CA ALA A 243 23.72 -22.39 -26.97
C ALA A 243 22.30 -21.82 -27.11
N SER A 244 21.62 -21.55 -26.02
CA SER A 244 20.23 -21.02 -26.00
C SER A 244 20.14 -19.53 -26.31
N ALA A 245 21.24 -18.78 -26.18
CA ALA A 245 21.28 -17.35 -26.45
C ALA A 245 20.94 -16.98 -27.88
N SER A 246 21.38 -17.78 -28.86
CA SER A 246 21.09 -17.55 -30.28
C SER A 246 19.63 -17.71 -30.62
N VAL A 247 18.92 -18.63 -29.95
CA VAL A 247 17.51 -18.89 -30.15
C VAL A 247 16.67 -17.72 -29.59
N TRP A 248 16.96 -17.26 -28.37
CA TRP A 248 16.23 -16.15 -27.75
C TRP A 248 16.53 -14.79 -28.37
N ASN A 249 17.71 -14.60 -28.96
CA ASN A 249 18.06 -13.37 -29.67
C ASN A 249 17.52 -13.33 -31.13
N SER A 250 16.88 -14.41 -31.59
CA SER A 250 16.23 -14.46 -32.91
C SER A 250 14.88 -13.69 -32.89
N PRO A 251 14.42 -13.19 -34.07
CA PRO A 251 13.10 -12.55 -34.16
C PRO A 251 11.95 -13.43 -33.67
N GLY A 252 12.02 -14.74 -33.92
CA GLY A 252 11.04 -15.71 -33.43
C GLY A 252 11.05 -15.85 -31.89
N GLY A 253 12.25 -15.93 -31.29
CA GLY A 253 12.42 -15.99 -29.85
C GLY A 253 11.88 -14.74 -29.15
N ILE A 254 12.14 -13.55 -29.69
CA ILE A 254 11.63 -12.28 -29.20
C ILE A 254 10.10 -12.25 -29.26
N ALA A 255 9.49 -12.70 -30.37
CA ALA A 255 8.04 -12.74 -30.53
C ALA A 255 7.37 -13.66 -29.48
N VAL A 256 7.96 -14.84 -29.23
CA VAL A 256 7.47 -15.78 -28.20
C VAL A 256 7.59 -15.17 -26.79
N LEU A 257 8.72 -14.55 -26.48
CA LEU A 257 8.91 -13.90 -25.18
C LEU A 257 7.95 -12.74 -24.96
N CYS A 258 7.75 -11.88 -25.95
CA CYS A 258 6.83 -10.74 -25.84
C CYS A 258 5.37 -11.21 -25.73
N SER A 259 4.96 -12.23 -26.50
CA SER A 259 3.60 -12.78 -26.40
C SER A 259 3.38 -13.46 -25.05
N GLY A 260 4.34 -14.24 -24.55
CA GLY A 260 4.29 -14.87 -23.24
C GLY A 260 4.20 -13.82 -22.10
N ALA A 261 5.03 -12.78 -22.17
CA ALA A 261 4.96 -11.67 -21.22
C ALA A 261 3.60 -10.95 -21.28
N GLY A 262 3.08 -10.70 -22.47
CA GLY A 262 1.76 -10.09 -22.65
C GLY A 262 0.65 -10.93 -22.04
N ILE A 263 0.63 -12.25 -22.29
CA ILE A 263 -0.34 -13.17 -21.68
C ILE A 263 -0.22 -13.16 -20.14
N CYS A 264 1.00 -13.18 -19.59
CA CYS A 264 1.23 -13.10 -18.15
C CYS A 264 0.67 -11.80 -17.55
N VAL A 265 0.87 -10.66 -18.20
CA VAL A 265 0.33 -9.37 -17.75
C VAL A 265 -1.19 -9.37 -17.80
N ILE A 266 -1.80 -9.86 -18.88
CA ILE A 266 -3.26 -9.95 -19.00
C ILE A 266 -3.84 -10.87 -17.92
N ALA A 267 -3.27 -12.05 -17.72
CA ALA A 267 -3.68 -12.99 -16.69
C ALA A 267 -3.59 -12.35 -15.29
N TYR A 268 -2.50 -11.63 -15.00
CA TYR A 268 -2.34 -10.90 -13.75
C TYR A 268 -3.40 -9.80 -13.56
N LEU A 269 -3.71 -9.03 -14.60
CA LEU A 269 -4.72 -7.99 -14.55
C LEU A 269 -6.13 -8.55 -14.32
N ILE A 270 -6.47 -9.66 -15.00
CA ILE A 270 -7.74 -10.36 -14.80
C ILE A 270 -7.82 -10.88 -13.36
N MET A 271 -6.79 -11.57 -12.88
CA MET A 271 -6.74 -12.07 -11.51
C MET A 271 -6.90 -10.94 -10.49
N LYS A 272 -6.21 -9.82 -10.69
CA LYS A 272 -6.32 -8.64 -9.81
C LYS A 272 -7.71 -8.02 -9.87
N ALA A 273 -8.36 -8.02 -11.00
CA ALA A 273 -9.73 -7.51 -11.16
C ALA A 273 -10.75 -8.40 -10.43
N MET A 274 -10.61 -9.73 -10.55
CA MET A 274 -11.47 -10.69 -9.87
C MET A 274 -11.21 -10.76 -8.35
N GLY A 275 -9.96 -10.51 -7.92
CA GLY A 275 -9.57 -10.50 -6.51
C GLY A 275 -9.84 -9.17 -5.78
N ARG A 276 -10.42 -8.18 -6.42
CA ARG A 276 -10.81 -6.93 -5.76
C ARG A 276 -12.06 -7.16 -4.93
N LEU A 277 -11.88 -7.32 -3.62
CA LEU A 277 -12.97 -7.10 -2.68
C LEU A 277 -13.44 -5.66 -2.83
N SER A 278 -14.75 -5.46 -2.87
CA SER A 278 -15.37 -4.13 -2.93
C SER A 278 -14.78 -3.26 -1.82
N THR A 279 -13.94 -2.30 -2.20
CA THR A 279 -13.47 -1.28 -1.26
C THR A 279 -14.58 -0.24 -1.23
N ASP A 280 -15.23 -0.08 -0.08
CA ASP A 280 -16.21 0.99 0.12
C ASP A 280 -15.59 2.32 -0.31
N PRO A 281 -16.19 3.02 -1.28
CA PRO A 281 -15.73 4.36 -1.63
C PRO A 281 -15.90 5.27 -0.41
N ARG A 282 -14.96 6.18 -0.19
CA ARG A 282 -15.03 7.19 0.85
C ARG A 282 -16.09 8.25 0.48
N ASN A 283 -17.37 7.92 0.73
CA ASN A 283 -18.50 8.78 0.36
C ASN A 283 -18.76 9.90 1.37
N LEU A 284 -18.17 9.82 2.57
CA LEU A 284 -18.32 10.79 3.65
C LEU A 284 -17.11 11.74 3.78
N GLY A 285 -16.18 11.71 2.85
CA GLY A 285 -15.11 12.69 2.74
C GLY A 285 -15.73 14.03 2.33
N GLY A 286 -15.55 15.07 3.16
CA GLY A 286 -16.20 16.35 3.03
C GLY A 286 -16.21 16.89 1.61
N ALA A 287 -17.40 17.29 1.17
CA ALA A 287 -17.57 18.15 0.02
C ALA A 287 -16.90 19.49 0.35
N GLN A 288 -15.84 19.81 -0.41
CA GLN A 288 -15.35 21.18 -0.53
C GLN A 288 -16.28 21.92 -1.51
#